data_55069a12e3f7f6f241a19e8560cd9666
#
_entry.id   55069a12e3f7f6f241a19e8560cd9666
#
_cell.length_a   1.000
_cell.length_b   1.000
_cell.length_c   1.000
_cell.angle_alpha   90.00
_cell.angle_beta   90.00
_cell.angle_gamma   90.00
#
_symmetry.space_group_name_H-M   'P 1'
#
loop_
_entity.id
_entity.type
_entity.pdbx_description
1 polymer ?
#
loop_
_entity_poly.entity_id
_entity_poly.type
_entity_poly.pdbx_seq_one_letter_code
_entity_poly.pdbx_strand_id
1 'polypeptide(L)'
;MLLNQNGQALSERLAFSDSYTPAICDLTVNGPITKKRESISVNASLQDINQRPLKGVYSVSVVDGKFASVDSCYNILSHLLLASELKGNIQSPGFYFKKESTSARSCLDLLMLTQGWRRYDLTAIIQGKYKIPVLEKHTEMAIQGRTLAAGG
;
A
#
# COMPACT_ATOMS: atom_id res chain seq x y z
N MET A 1 -22.65 -8.58 -1.61
CA MET A 1 -23.77 -7.76 -2.10
C MET A 1 -24.93 -8.67 -2.48
N LEU A 2 -26.14 -8.36 -2.04
CA LEU A 2 -27.37 -9.04 -2.40
C LEU A 2 -28.12 -8.18 -3.39
N LEU A 3 -28.53 -8.72 -4.52
CA LEU A 3 -29.25 -8.02 -5.57
C LEU A 3 -30.67 -8.60 -5.74
N ASN A 4 -31.62 -7.77 -6.12
CA ASN A 4 -32.92 -8.25 -6.58
C ASN A 4 -32.86 -8.71 -8.04
N GLN A 5 -33.97 -9.22 -8.57
CA GLN A 5 -34.08 -9.70 -9.96
C GLN A 5 -33.81 -8.60 -11.01
N ASN A 6 -33.96 -7.35 -10.64
CA ASN A 6 -33.73 -6.17 -11.52
C ASN A 6 -32.29 -5.62 -11.41
N GLY A 7 -31.39 -6.29 -10.70
CA GLY A 7 -30.02 -5.84 -10.51
C GLY A 7 -29.84 -4.68 -9.51
N GLN A 8 -30.87 -4.38 -8.70
CA GLN A 8 -30.77 -3.36 -7.65
C GLN A 8 -30.18 -3.95 -6.37
N ALA A 9 -29.28 -3.23 -5.72
CA ALA A 9 -28.69 -3.63 -4.47
C ALA A 9 -29.71 -3.58 -3.33
N LEU A 10 -30.01 -4.72 -2.71
CA LEU A 10 -30.87 -4.84 -1.53
C LEU A 10 -30.07 -4.73 -0.24
N SER A 11 -28.90 -5.33 -0.21
CA SER A 11 -28.00 -5.30 0.93
C SER A 11 -26.57 -5.45 0.47
N GLU A 12 -25.66 -4.80 1.15
CA GLU A 12 -24.26 -4.87 0.84
C GLU A 12 -23.39 -4.70 2.08
N ARG A 13 -22.26 -5.36 2.06
CA ARG A 13 -21.26 -5.29 3.12
C ARG A 13 -19.87 -5.27 2.48
N LEU A 14 -18.99 -4.45 3.03
CA LEU A 14 -17.57 -4.53 2.74
C LEU A 14 -16.97 -5.72 3.51
N ALA A 15 -16.02 -6.38 2.88
CA ALA A 15 -15.20 -7.41 3.51
C ALA A 15 -13.75 -7.20 3.09
N PHE A 16 -12.85 -7.32 4.04
CA PHE A 16 -11.42 -7.24 3.75
C PHE A 16 -10.90 -8.59 3.28
N SER A 17 -10.16 -8.61 2.17
CA SER A 17 -9.52 -9.84 1.68
C SER A 17 -8.09 -9.93 2.17
N ASP A 18 -7.77 -11.00 2.87
CA ASP A 18 -6.43 -11.32 3.40
C ASP A 18 -5.50 -11.98 2.34
N SER A 19 -5.92 -12.00 1.08
CA SER A 19 -5.23 -12.75 0.02
C SER A 19 -4.00 -12.06 -0.58
N TYR A 20 -3.52 -10.97 0.02
CA TYR A 20 -2.30 -10.31 -0.43
C TYR A 20 -1.03 -10.98 0.08
N THR A 21 -0.03 -11.07 -0.77
CA THR A 21 1.30 -11.57 -0.40
C THR A 21 2.30 -10.43 -0.57
N PRO A 22 2.76 -9.84 0.54
CA PRO A 22 3.73 -8.75 0.45
C PRO A 22 5.09 -9.28 -0.03
N ALA A 23 5.78 -8.48 -0.83
CA ALA A 23 7.17 -8.74 -1.14
C ALA A 23 8.04 -8.50 0.10
N ILE A 24 9.08 -9.30 0.25
CA ILE A 24 10.08 -9.14 1.30
C ILE A 24 11.18 -8.24 0.75
N CYS A 25 11.43 -7.13 1.43
CA CYS A 25 12.48 -6.19 1.06
C CYS A 25 13.56 -6.19 2.15
N ASP A 26 14.77 -6.65 1.81
CA ASP A 26 15.92 -6.60 2.68
C ASP A 26 16.82 -5.43 2.28
N LEU A 27 17.16 -4.62 3.28
CA LEU A 27 18.07 -3.47 3.12
C LEU A 27 19.32 -3.71 3.93
N THR A 28 20.48 -3.69 3.27
CA THR A 28 21.77 -3.76 3.93
C THR A 28 22.61 -2.54 3.61
N VAL A 29 23.21 -1.96 4.65
CA VAL A 29 24.11 -0.83 4.52
C VAL A 29 25.55 -1.32 4.62
N ASN A 30 26.38 -1.01 3.65
CA ASN A 30 27.79 -1.42 3.63
C ASN A 30 28.64 -0.47 4.46
N GLY A 31 29.21 -1.01 5.53
CA GLY A 31 30.19 -0.34 6.37
C GLY A 31 29.63 0.60 7.43
N PRO A 32 30.42 0.93 8.45
CA PRO A 32 30.06 1.91 9.47
C PRO A 32 30.15 3.33 8.89
N ILE A 33 29.08 4.12 9.09
CA ILE A 33 29.08 5.54 8.73
C ILE A 33 29.86 6.30 9.81
N THR A 34 31.10 6.68 9.51
CA THR A 34 31.98 7.28 10.51
C THR A 34 32.21 8.77 10.31
N LYS A 35 32.00 9.32 9.08
CA LYS A 35 32.32 10.70 8.75
C LYS A 35 31.15 11.44 8.13
N LYS A 36 31.10 12.75 8.35
CA LYS A 36 30.16 13.62 7.63
C LYS A 36 30.46 13.63 6.12
N ARG A 37 29.42 13.55 5.28
CA ARG A 37 29.53 13.56 3.81
C ARG A 37 30.24 12.33 3.23
N GLU A 38 30.26 11.22 3.95
CA GLU A 38 30.77 9.97 3.43
C GLU A 38 29.74 9.34 2.50
N SER A 39 30.24 8.68 1.45
CA SER A 39 29.39 7.90 0.54
C SER A 39 28.87 6.65 1.23
N ILE A 40 27.57 6.44 1.17
CA ILE A 40 26.92 5.27 1.77
C ILE A 40 26.39 4.41 0.63
N SER A 41 26.74 3.12 0.68
CA SER A 41 26.20 2.13 -0.24
C SER A 41 25.10 1.33 0.46
N VAL A 42 23.90 1.35 -0.14
CA VAL A 42 22.75 0.59 0.37
C VAL A 42 22.39 -0.45 -0.67
N ASN A 43 22.39 -1.71 -0.27
CA ASN A 43 21.90 -2.80 -1.10
C ASN A 43 20.46 -3.10 -0.72
N ALA A 44 19.58 -3.13 -1.71
CA ALA A 44 18.18 -3.52 -1.56
C ALA A 44 17.93 -4.81 -2.34
N SER A 45 17.40 -5.83 -1.68
CA SER A 45 16.93 -7.03 -2.35
C SER A 45 15.42 -7.19 -2.15
N LEU A 46 14.73 -7.49 -3.24
CA LEU A 46 13.29 -7.72 -3.22
C LEU A 46 13.01 -9.16 -3.61
N GLN A 47 12.27 -9.85 -2.76
CA GLN A 47 11.97 -11.28 -2.92
C GLN A 47 10.49 -11.56 -2.68
N ASP A 48 9.98 -12.62 -3.29
CA ASP A 48 8.67 -13.19 -2.95
C ASP A 48 8.77 -14.05 -1.66
N ILE A 49 7.64 -14.58 -1.21
CA ILE A 49 7.57 -15.46 -0.03
C ILE A 49 8.40 -16.74 -0.21
N ASN A 50 8.70 -17.13 -1.44
CA ASN A 50 9.53 -18.30 -1.76
C ASN A 50 11.01 -17.94 -1.97
N GLN A 51 11.41 -16.73 -1.56
CA GLN A 51 12.78 -16.19 -1.70
C GLN A 51 13.25 -16.04 -3.17
N ARG A 52 12.31 -15.96 -4.12
CA ARG A 52 12.65 -15.71 -5.51
C ARG A 52 12.79 -14.21 -5.75
N PRO A 53 13.84 -13.77 -6.46
CA PRO A 53 14.04 -12.36 -6.73
C PRO A 53 12.91 -11.78 -7.58
N LEU A 54 12.37 -10.65 -7.16
CA LEU A 54 11.35 -9.90 -7.86
C LEU A 54 11.97 -8.73 -8.63
N LYS A 55 11.52 -8.55 -9.87
CA LYS A 55 11.83 -7.35 -10.65
C LYS A 55 10.67 -6.37 -10.50
N GLY A 56 11.00 -5.10 -10.28
CA GLY A 56 9.95 -4.09 -10.10
C GLY A 56 10.50 -2.66 -10.14
N VAL A 57 9.60 -1.72 -9.98
CA VAL A 57 9.91 -0.29 -9.82
C VAL A 57 9.99 0.00 -8.31
N TYR A 58 11.00 0.74 -7.92
CA TYR A 58 11.26 1.06 -6.52
C TYR A 58 11.09 2.55 -6.29
N SER A 59 10.54 2.90 -5.15
CA SER A 59 10.58 4.24 -4.59
C SER A 59 11.47 4.24 -3.37
N VAL A 60 12.42 5.14 -3.30
CA VAL A 60 13.38 5.24 -2.19
C VAL A 60 13.21 6.61 -1.55
N SER A 61 13.06 6.63 -0.23
CA SER A 61 13.06 7.85 0.58
C SER A 61 14.15 7.75 1.64
N VAL A 62 14.95 8.78 1.75
CA VAL A 62 16.03 8.87 2.75
C VAL A 62 15.78 10.09 3.61
N VAL A 63 15.71 9.89 4.92
CA VAL A 63 15.48 10.96 5.90
C VAL A 63 16.49 10.88 7.02
N ASP A 64 16.82 12.04 7.61
CA ASP A 64 17.64 12.05 8.82
C ASP A 64 16.77 11.62 10.01
N GLY A 65 17.13 10.50 10.63
CA GLY A 65 16.42 9.92 11.77
C GLY A 65 16.39 10.79 13.03
N LYS A 66 17.16 11.89 13.08
CA LYS A 66 17.07 12.87 14.17
C LYS A 66 15.90 13.83 14.01
N PHE A 67 15.46 14.07 12.77
CA PHE A 67 14.42 15.04 12.45
C PHE A 67 13.13 14.41 11.96
N ALA A 68 13.15 13.14 11.56
CA ALA A 68 12.00 12.42 11.08
C ALA A 68 11.78 11.16 11.90
N SER A 69 10.61 11.04 12.51
CA SER A 69 10.14 9.78 13.08
C SER A 69 9.47 8.92 12.00
N VAL A 70 9.78 7.65 11.98
CA VAL A 70 9.07 6.70 11.12
C VAL A 70 7.68 6.47 11.69
N ASP A 71 6.64 6.83 10.95
CA ASP A 71 5.26 6.49 11.33
C ASP A 71 5.01 5.00 11.03
N SER A 72 5.07 4.18 12.07
CA SER A 72 4.77 2.75 11.97
C SER A 72 3.27 2.46 11.80
N CYS A 73 2.42 3.44 12.06
CA CYS A 73 0.96 3.30 11.98
C CYS A 73 0.42 3.53 10.57
N TYR A 74 1.13 4.31 9.75
CA TYR A 74 0.74 4.62 8.39
C TYR A 74 1.84 4.24 7.41
N ASN A 75 1.67 3.16 6.71
CA ASN A 75 2.63 2.62 5.75
C ASN A 75 1.97 2.32 4.40
N ILE A 76 2.78 1.94 3.40
CA ILE A 76 2.28 1.68 2.04
C ILE A 76 1.20 0.60 1.99
N LEU A 77 1.29 -0.45 2.81
CA LEU A 77 0.28 -1.51 2.86
C LEU A 77 -1.04 -0.99 3.41
N SER A 78 -0.99 -0.28 4.55
CA SER A 78 -2.19 0.29 5.17
C SER A 78 -2.82 1.37 4.30
N HIS A 79 -2.00 2.10 3.52
CA HIS A 79 -2.52 3.06 2.56
C HIS A 79 -3.21 2.38 1.38
N LEU A 80 -2.49 1.51 0.66
CA LEU A 80 -2.99 0.92 -0.60
C LEU A 80 -4.13 -0.08 -0.39
N LEU A 81 -4.09 -0.85 0.71
CA LEU A 81 -5.06 -1.92 0.94
C LEU A 81 -6.27 -1.49 1.78
N LEU A 82 -6.19 -0.36 2.46
CA LEU A 82 -7.25 0.07 3.36
C LEU A 82 -7.63 1.54 3.20
N ALA A 83 -6.71 2.45 3.50
CA ALA A 83 -7.03 3.87 3.62
C ALA A 83 -7.38 4.53 2.28
N SER A 84 -6.81 4.08 1.16
CA SER A 84 -7.11 4.62 -0.17
C SER A 84 -8.50 4.26 -0.68
N GLU A 85 -9.08 3.17 -0.18
CA GLU A 85 -10.37 2.65 -0.65
C GLU A 85 -11.53 3.07 0.22
N LEU A 86 -11.28 3.54 1.44
CA LEU A 86 -12.31 3.98 2.37
C LEU A 86 -12.35 5.50 2.46
N LYS A 87 -13.55 6.05 2.62
CA LYS A 87 -13.74 7.49 2.81
C LYS A 87 -13.55 7.87 4.27
N GLY A 88 -12.85 8.97 4.50
CA GLY A 88 -12.63 9.53 5.82
C GLY A 88 -11.26 9.16 6.40
N ASN A 89 -11.02 9.61 7.61
CA ASN A 89 -9.76 9.34 8.29
C ASN A 89 -9.87 8.04 9.09
N ILE A 90 -8.95 7.12 8.83
CA ILE A 90 -8.82 5.88 9.58
C ILE A 90 -7.69 6.06 10.59
N GLN A 91 -8.04 6.03 11.86
CA GLN A 91 -7.06 6.16 12.92
C GLN A 91 -6.14 4.94 12.98
N SER A 92 -4.82 5.17 13.00
CA SER A 92 -3.80 4.12 13.13
C SER A 92 -4.00 2.93 12.18
N PRO A 93 -4.07 3.13 10.86
CA PRO A 93 -4.46 2.06 9.92
C PRO A 93 -3.51 0.86 9.93
N GLY A 94 -2.26 1.02 10.34
CA GLY A 94 -1.31 -0.09 10.52
C GLY A 94 -1.71 -1.09 11.62
N PHE A 95 -2.57 -0.68 12.55
CA PHE A 95 -3.08 -1.58 13.58
C PHE A 95 -3.82 -2.77 12.98
N TYR A 96 -4.61 -2.57 11.95
CA TYR A 96 -5.43 -3.59 11.30
C TYR A 96 -4.62 -4.66 10.56
N PHE A 97 -3.32 -4.40 10.30
CA PHE A 97 -2.41 -5.32 9.60
C PHE A 97 -1.56 -6.17 10.54
N LYS A 98 -1.79 -6.13 11.85
CA LYS A 98 -1.13 -7.00 12.83
C LYS A 98 -1.69 -8.42 12.75
N LYS A 99 -1.05 -9.29 11.97
CA LYS A 99 -1.53 -10.65 11.63
C LYS A 99 -1.81 -11.54 12.85
N GLU A 100 -1.05 -11.38 13.93
CA GLU A 100 -1.14 -12.22 15.13
C GLU A 100 -2.20 -11.75 16.14
N SER A 101 -2.86 -10.64 15.87
CA SER A 101 -3.83 -10.05 16.80
C SER A 101 -5.27 -10.37 16.38
N THR A 102 -5.92 -11.24 17.15
CA THR A 102 -7.37 -11.52 17.01
C THR A 102 -8.20 -10.24 17.16
N SER A 103 -7.79 -9.36 18.06
CA SER A 103 -8.43 -8.05 18.25
C SER A 103 -8.35 -7.18 16.99
N ALA A 104 -7.20 -7.13 16.31
CA ALA A 104 -7.06 -6.37 15.07
C ALA A 104 -8.00 -6.87 13.96
N ARG A 105 -8.16 -8.19 13.83
CA ARG A 105 -9.10 -8.79 12.86
C ARG A 105 -10.54 -8.44 13.16
N SER A 106 -10.96 -8.55 14.43
CA SER A 106 -12.33 -8.19 14.83
C SER A 106 -12.59 -6.70 14.61
N CYS A 107 -11.63 -5.84 14.96
CA CYS A 107 -11.73 -4.41 14.69
C CYS A 107 -11.77 -4.07 13.21
N LEU A 108 -11.02 -4.80 12.36
CA LEU A 108 -11.07 -4.63 10.91
C LEU A 108 -12.45 -4.98 10.34
N ASP A 109 -13.06 -6.07 10.84
CA ASP A 109 -14.42 -6.46 10.45
C ASP A 109 -15.45 -5.41 10.86
N LEU A 110 -15.35 -4.88 12.07
CA LEU A 110 -16.19 -3.77 12.52
C LEU A 110 -15.99 -2.51 11.69
N LEU A 111 -14.74 -2.19 11.31
CA LEU A 111 -14.46 -1.08 10.43
C LEU A 111 -15.16 -1.27 9.08
N MET A 112 -15.08 -2.48 8.48
CA MET A 112 -15.77 -2.80 7.23
C MET A 112 -17.30 -2.71 7.35
N LEU A 113 -17.87 -3.01 8.50
CA LEU A 113 -19.31 -2.87 8.75
C LEU A 113 -19.75 -1.40 8.85
N THR A 114 -18.90 -0.55 9.43
CA THR A 114 -19.23 0.87 9.66
C THR A 114 -18.94 1.76 8.46
N GLN A 115 -18.02 1.34 7.58
CA GLN A 115 -17.66 2.10 6.38
C GLN A 115 -18.62 1.79 5.23
N GLY A 116 -19.62 2.66 5.06
CA GLY A 116 -20.63 2.53 4.00
C GLY A 116 -20.22 3.12 2.65
N TRP A 117 -19.11 3.89 2.59
CA TRP A 117 -18.71 4.55 1.36
C TRP A 117 -17.81 3.65 0.51
N ARG A 118 -18.01 3.73 -0.80
CA ARG A 118 -17.23 3.01 -1.79
C ARG A 118 -16.67 3.97 -2.82
N ARG A 119 -15.49 3.65 -3.28
CA ARG A 119 -14.85 4.34 -4.39
C ARG A 119 -15.62 4.15 -5.70
N TYR A 120 -16.30 3.02 -5.84
CA TYR A 120 -16.99 2.64 -7.06
C TYR A 120 -18.49 2.45 -6.82
N ASP A 121 -19.31 2.94 -7.76
CA ASP A 121 -20.73 2.59 -7.84
C ASP A 121 -20.86 1.21 -8.51
N LEU A 122 -21.05 0.19 -7.67
CA LEU A 122 -21.19 -1.19 -8.15
C LEU A 122 -22.41 -1.39 -9.03
N THR A 123 -23.50 -0.67 -8.78
CA THR A 123 -24.70 -0.74 -9.62
C THR A 123 -24.43 -0.22 -11.02
N ALA A 124 -23.73 0.89 -11.13
CA ALA A 124 -23.30 1.44 -12.41
C ALA A 124 -22.33 0.51 -13.15
N ILE A 125 -21.42 -0.14 -12.42
CA ILE A 125 -20.47 -1.12 -13.00
C ILE A 125 -21.20 -2.34 -13.56
N ILE A 126 -22.14 -2.91 -12.81
CA ILE A 126 -22.96 -4.06 -13.25
C ILE A 126 -23.76 -3.72 -14.49
N GLN A 127 -24.26 -2.47 -14.60
CA GLN A 127 -24.98 -1.99 -15.77
C GLN A 127 -24.08 -1.56 -16.93
N GLY A 128 -22.76 -1.72 -16.82
CA GLY A 128 -21.80 -1.27 -17.82
C GLY A 128 -21.64 0.25 -17.92
N LYS A 129 -22.17 1.02 -16.96
CA LYS A 129 -22.13 2.48 -16.90
C LYS A 129 -21.01 2.96 -15.97
N TYR A 130 -19.77 2.82 -16.37
CA TYR A 130 -18.63 3.32 -15.60
C TYR A 130 -17.73 4.21 -16.44
N LYS A 131 -17.21 5.25 -15.81
CA LYS A 131 -16.20 6.11 -16.43
C LYS A 131 -14.83 5.52 -16.17
N ILE A 132 -14.06 5.27 -17.22
CA ILE A 132 -12.64 4.95 -17.08
C ILE A 132 -11.94 6.23 -16.60
N PRO A 133 -11.27 6.21 -15.43
CA PRO A 133 -10.57 7.39 -14.97
C PRO A 133 -9.45 7.74 -15.95
N VAL A 134 -9.44 8.97 -16.43
CA VAL A 134 -8.31 9.50 -17.19
C VAL A 134 -7.22 9.79 -16.17
N LEU A 135 -6.11 9.05 -16.23
CA LEU A 135 -4.94 9.35 -15.42
C LEU A 135 -4.34 10.66 -15.94
N GLU A 136 -4.59 11.75 -15.22
CA GLU A 136 -3.85 12.98 -15.45
C GLU A 136 -2.38 12.73 -15.09
N LYS A 137 -1.51 12.90 -16.08
CA LYS A 137 -0.07 12.90 -15.81
C LYS A 137 0.24 14.18 -15.02
N HIS A 138 0.43 14.05 -13.73
CA HIS A 138 1.01 15.13 -12.95
C HIS A 138 2.44 15.34 -13.44
N THR A 139 2.67 16.44 -14.14
CA THR A 139 4.01 16.91 -14.54
C THR A 139 4.64 17.66 -13.36
N GLU A 140 4.77 17.00 -12.23
CA GLU A 140 5.57 17.51 -11.14
C GLU A 140 7.05 17.26 -11.45
N MET A 141 7.90 18.11 -10.86
CA MET A 141 9.34 18.09 -11.10
C MET A 141 9.92 16.69 -10.90
N ALA A 142 10.21 15.97 -11.99
CA ALA A 142 10.75 14.63 -11.94
C ALA A 142 12.28 14.72 -12.04
N ILE A 143 12.97 14.23 -11.02
CA ILE A 143 14.41 13.98 -11.08
C ILE A 143 14.61 12.62 -11.79
N GLN A 144 15.12 12.65 -13.01
CA GLN A 144 15.43 11.42 -13.75
C GLN A 144 16.85 10.98 -13.42
N GLY A 145 16.99 9.78 -12.87
CA GLY A 145 18.24 9.09 -12.67
C GLY A 145 18.38 7.89 -13.62
N ARG A 146 19.59 7.61 -14.10
CA ARG A 146 19.90 6.36 -14.79
C ARG A 146 20.51 5.37 -13.80
N THR A 147 19.94 4.18 -13.73
CA THR A 147 20.61 3.03 -13.11
C THR A 147 21.69 2.53 -14.09
N LEU A 148 22.95 2.58 -13.67
CA LEU A 148 24.01 1.90 -14.40
C LEU A 148 23.95 0.43 -14.01
N ALA A 149 23.78 -0.46 -14.98
CA ALA A 149 24.03 -1.88 -14.76
C ALA A 149 25.51 -2.03 -14.43
N ALA A 150 25.83 -2.67 -13.30
CA ALA A 150 27.19 -3.08 -13.01
C ALA A 150 27.62 -4.02 -14.14
N GLY A 151 28.56 -3.55 -14.95
CA GLY A 151 29.17 -4.38 -16.01
C GLY A 151 29.81 -5.60 -15.36
N GLY A 152 29.48 -6.78 -15.90
CA GLY A 152 30.15 -8.03 -15.59
C GLY A 152 31.58 -8.06 -16.10
#